data_2f76e06ca264997cc12761e9355b3a46
#
_entry.id   2f76e06ca264997cc12761e9355b3a46
#
_cell.length_a   1.000
_cell.length_b   1.000
_cell.length_c   1.000
_cell.angle_alpha   90.00
_cell.angle_beta   90.00
_cell.angle_gamma   90.00
#
_symmetry.space_group_name_H-M   'P 1'
#
loop_
_entity.id
_entity.type
_entity.pdbx_description
1 polymer ?
#
loop_
_entity_poly.entity_id
_entity_poly.type
_entity_poly.pdbx_seq_one_letter_code
_entity_poly.pdbx_strand_id
1 'polypeptide(L)'
;ILCLGSAAGDPMFTKDLPIAHALIAFIAILSLYRLVTWGMVKHKKIEDLLEGKALCVVKEGLLVYKDFQKQTYSHDEFFSEMRQQNVEHLGQVRTALLESDGILSLLYYEDEDVKWGLPLFPDAYRKAEVLKINTFYSCMKCGETKILNKLDQECSRCHHHSWAESLKTRRLG
;
A
#
# COMPACT_ATOMS: atom_id res chain seq x y z
N ILE A 1 -3.29 8.58 -22.54
CA ILE A 1 -3.40 7.61 -23.66
C ILE A 1 -4.84 7.56 -24.17
N LEU A 2 -5.87 7.42 -23.33
CA LEU A 2 -7.28 7.38 -23.73
C LEU A 2 -7.71 8.64 -24.52
N CYS A 3 -7.37 9.84 -24.05
CA CYS A 3 -7.69 11.09 -24.73
C CYS A 3 -7.06 11.22 -26.12
N LEU A 4 -5.84 10.70 -26.31
CA LEU A 4 -5.16 10.67 -27.60
C LEU A 4 -5.84 9.69 -28.57
N GLY A 5 -6.28 8.53 -28.06
CA GLY A 5 -7.00 7.54 -28.85
C GLY A 5 -8.36 8.06 -29.34
N SER A 6 -9.11 8.75 -28.48
CA SER A 6 -10.39 9.38 -28.85
C SER A 6 -10.21 10.50 -29.88
N ALA A 7 -9.24 11.40 -29.65
CA ALA A 7 -8.95 12.49 -30.59
C ALA A 7 -8.45 12.01 -31.95
N ALA A 8 -7.84 10.80 -32.03
CA ALA A 8 -7.46 10.17 -33.28
C ALA A 8 -8.63 9.47 -34.00
N GLY A 9 -9.55 8.90 -33.21
CA GLY A 9 -10.69 8.14 -33.74
C GLY A 9 -11.75 9.03 -34.37
N ASP A 10 -12.08 10.16 -33.76
CA ASP A 10 -13.14 11.05 -34.20
C ASP A 10 -13.03 11.50 -35.68
N PRO A 11 -11.82 11.92 -36.18
CA PRO A 11 -11.67 12.29 -37.60
C PRO A 11 -11.81 11.12 -38.58
N MET A 12 -11.62 9.88 -38.13
CA MET A 12 -11.76 8.70 -38.99
C MET A 12 -13.25 8.31 -39.21
N PHE A 13 -14.11 8.67 -38.27
CA PHE A 13 -15.53 8.27 -38.28
C PHE A 13 -16.48 9.37 -38.70
N THR A 14 -16.07 10.64 -38.67
CA THR A 14 -16.91 11.81 -39.04
C THR A 14 -16.40 12.48 -40.30
N LYS A 15 -17.21 12.44 -41.35
CA LYS A 15 -16.91 13.05 -42.65
C LYS A 15 -16.78 14.57 -42.64
N ASP A 16 -17.31 15.23 -41.62
CA ASP A 16 -17.46 16.69 -41.53
C ASP A 16 -16.40 17.39 -40.68
N LEU A 17 -15.49 16.65 -40.08
CA LEU A 17 -14.38 17.23 -39.29
C LEU A 17 -13.16 17.54 -40.16
N PRO A 18 -12.83 18.84 -40.34
CA PRO A 18 -11.60 19.20 -41.09
C PRO A 18 -10.36 18.61 -40.39
N ILE A 19 -9.53 17.93 -41.15
CA ILE A 19 -8.25 17.33 -40.68
C ILE A 19 -7.38 18.34 -39.91
N ALA A 20 -7.48 19.62 -40.29
CA ALA A 20 -6.80 20.72 -39.60
C ALA A 20 -7.18 20.84 -38.09
N HIS A 21 -8.43 20.60 -37.71
CA HIS A 21 -8.84 20.64 -36.31
C HIS A 21 -8.25 19.50 -35.50
N ALA A 22 -8.19 18.31 -36.08
CA ALA A 22 -7.54 17.15 -35.47
C ALA A 22 -6.03 17.41 -35.24
N LEU A 23 -5.34 17.96 -36.24
CA LEU A 23 -3.93 18.33 -36.12
C LEU A 23 -3.68 19.37 -35.03
N ILE A 24 -4.51 20.40 -34.94
CA ILE A 24 -4.40 21.41 -33.90
C ILE A 24 -4.61 20.78 -32.52
N ALA A 25 -5.61 19.91 -32.36
CA ALA A 25 -5.86 19.20 -31.10
C ALA A 25 -4.65 18.31 -30.70
N PHE A 26 -4.07 17.57 -31.64
CA PHE A 26 -2.88 16.76 -31.39
C PHE A 26 -1.68 17.61 -30.95
N ILE A 27 -1.41 18.71 -31.67
CA ILE A 27 -0.32 19.62 -31.34
C ILE A 27 -0.52 20.20 -29.94
N ALA A 28 -1.75 20.61 -29.61
CA ALA A 28 -2.07 21.18 -28.30
C ALA A 28 -1.87 20.16 -27.17
N ILE A 29 -2.36 18.91 -27.32
CA ILE A 29 -2.24 17.84 -26.33
C ILE A 29 -0.75 17.47 -26.15
N LEU A 30 0.00 17.28 -27.26
CA LEU A 30 1.42 16.96 -27.21
C LEU A 30 2.25 18.07 -26.58
N SER A 31 1.92 19.34 -26.91
CA SER A 31 2.59 20.49 -26.30
C SER A 31 2.35 20.58 -24.81
N LEU A 32 1.10 20.39 -24.36
CA LEU A 32 0.74 20.38 -22.95
C LEU A 32 1.42 19.23 -22.22
N TYR A 33 1.40 18.02 -22.78
CA TYR A 33 2.11 16.86 -22.24
C TYR A 33 3.61 17.14 -22.06
N ARG A 34 4.27 17.67 -23.11
CA ARG A 34 5.70 18.03 -23.07
C ARG A 34 5.99 19.09 -22.01
N LEU A 35 5.11 20.08 -21.87
CA LEU A 35 5.29 21.18 -20.92
C LEU A 35 5.15 20.65 -19.47
N VAL A 36 4.16 19.80 -19.19
CA VAL A 36 3.96 19.18 -17.88
C VAL A 36 5.15 18.27 -17.54
N THR A 37 5.53 17.37 -18.45
CA THR A 37 6.66 16.46 -18.25
C THR A 37 7.98 17.21 -18.02
N TRP A 38 8.24 18.28 -18.79
CA TRP A 38 9.42 19.11 -18.58
C TRP A 38 9.40 19.79 -17.20
N GLY A 39 8.22 20.27 -16.76
CA GLY A 39 8.04 20.86 -15.44
C GLY A 39 8.31 19.85 -14.31
N MET A 40 7.83 18.59 -14.45
CA MET A 40 8.08 17.50 -13.49
C MET A 40 9.56 17.17 -13.35
N VAL A 41 10.28 16.97 -14.47
CA VAL A 41 11.73 16.68 -14.47
C VAL A 41 12.53 17.80 -13.84
N LYS A 42 12.13 19.05 -14.04
CA LYS A 42 12.88 20.23 -13.53
C LYS A 42 12.59 20.58 -12.08
N HIS A 43 11.39 20.25 -11.58
CA HIS A 43 10.92 20.63 -10.26
C HIS A 43 10.33 19.43 -9.51
N LYS A 44 11.11 18.82 -8.62
CA LYS A 44 10.69 17.68 -7.77
C LYS A 44 9.39 17.95 -7.00
N LYS A 45 9.09 19.21 -6.64
CA LYS A 45 7.83 19.57 -5.97
C LYS A 45 6.60 19.39 -6.87
N ILE A 46 6.76 19.55 -8.18
CA ILE A 46 5.69 19.35 -9.17
C ILE A 46 5.48 17.84 -9.38
N GLU A 47 6.56 17.08 -9.47
CA GLU A 47 6.55 15.61 -9.50
C GLU A 47 5.83 15.04 -8.26
N ASP A 48 6.28 15.43 -7.06
CA ASP A 48 5.68 15.02 -5.78
C ASP A 48 4.17 15.37 -5.65
N LEU A 49 3.73 16.46 -6.31
CA LEU A 49 2.34 16.90 -6.32
C LEU A 49 1.46 16.10 -7.28
N LEU A 50 2.00 15.73 -8.44
CA LEU A 50 1.27 15.06 -9.52
C LEU A 50 1.30 13.53 -9.38
N GLU A 51 2.42 12.97 -8.99
CA GLU A 51 2.62 11.52 -8.88
C GLU A 51 2.49 11.00 -7.44
N GLY A 52 2.62 11.90 -6.44
CA GLY A 52 2.65 11.53 -5.03
C GLY A 52 4.05 11.11 -4.57
N LYS A 53 4.15 10.74 -3.30
CA LYS A 53 5.38 10.23 -2.67
C LYS A 53 5.18 8.82 -2.20
N ALA A 54 6.23 8.02 -2.33
CA ALA A 54 6.27 6.72 -1.68
C ALA A 54 6.03 6.87 -0.16
N LEU A 55 5.11 6.10 0.38
CA LEU A 55 4.68 6.15 1.77
C LEU A 55 5.13 4.90 2.51
N CYS A 56 5.84 5.08 3.64
CA CYS A 56 6.20 3.95 4.48
C CYS A 56 4.96 3.46 5.25
N VAL A 57 4.47 2.26 4.91
CA VAL A 57 3.27 1.66 5.51
C VAL A 57 3.58 0.59 6.56
N VAL A 58 4.76 -0.07 6.45
CA VAL A 58 5.29 -0.97 7.49
C VAL A 58 6.70 -0.56 7.82
N LYS A 59 7.03 -0.51 9.10
CA LYS A 59 8.37 -0.32 9.62
C LYS A 59 8.60 -1.26 10.80
N GLU A 60 9.66 -2.06 10.70
CA GLU A 60 10.06 -3.02 11.75
C GLU A 60 8.95 -4.03 12.12
N GLY A 61 8.18 -4.50 11.13
CA GLY A 61 7.07 -5.43 11.35
C GLY A 61 5.80 -4.79 11.91
N LEU A 62 5.73 -3.46 11.99
CA LEU A 62 4.62 -2.70 12.55
C LEU A 62 4.01 -1.77 11.51
N LEU A 63 2.69 -1.65 11.51
CA LEU A 63 2.00 -0.68 10.65
C LEU A 63 2.30 0.75 11.09
N VAL A 64 2.62 1.63 10.14
CA VAL A 64 2.84 3.07 10.38
C VAL A 64 1.49 3.78 10.37
N TYR A 65 0.80 3.72 11.52
CA TYR A 65 -0.60 4.11 11.69
C TYR A 65 -0.94 5.55 11.25
N LYS A 66 -0.05 6.52 11.53
CA LYS A 66 -0.29 7.94 11.21
C LYS A 66 -0.42 8.21 9.72
N ASP A 67 0.34 7.47 8.93
CA ASP A 67 0.36 7.65 7.48
C ASP A 67 -0.73 6.80 6.81
N PHE A 68 -1.09 5.68 7.43
CA PHE A 68 -2.16 4.80 6.96
C PHE A 68 -3.56 5.45 7.06
N GLN A 69 -3.82 6.26 8.10
CA GLN A 69 -5.10 6.97 8.27
C GLN A 69 -5.35 8.08 7.23
N LYS A 70 -4.31 8.58 6.59
CA LYS A 70 -4.42 9.63 5.56
C LYS A 70 -4.76 9.07 4.18
N GLN A 71 -4.70 7.76 4.00
CA GLN A 71 -4.94 7.09 2.74
C GLN A 71 -6.36 6.53 2.69
N THR A 72 -6.94 6.49 1.49
CA THR A 72 -8.22 5.85 1.20
C THR A 72 -8.11 4.31 1.20
N TYR A 73 -6.95 3.76 1.53
CA TYR A 73 -6.67 2.34 1.54
C TYR A 73 -7.26 1.67 2.77
N SER A 74 -8.06 0.63 2.58
CA SER A 74 -8.57 -0.19 3.68
C SER A 74 -7.49 -1.18 4.18
N HIS A 75 -7.60 -1.61 5.45
CA HIS A 75 -6.74 -2.67 5.98
C HIS A 75 -6.80 -3.97 5.15
N ASP A 76 -8.00 -4.32 4.68
CA ASP A 76 -8.22 -5.55 3.92
C ASP A 76 -7.55 -5.53 2.55
N GLU A 77 -7.58 -4.38 1.88
CA GLU A 77 -6.93 -4.16 0.59
C GLU A 77 -5.40 -4.24 0.73
N PHE A 78 -4.85 -3.54 1.72
CA PHE A 78 -3.43 -3.60 2.04
C PHE A 78 -2.96 -5.02 2.37
N PHE A 79 -3.70 -5.75 3.19
CA PHE A 79 -3.37 -7.14 3.51
C PHE A 79 -3.49 -8.05 2.30
N SER A 80 -4.43 -7.77 1.38
CA SER A 80 -4.55 -8.49 0.12
C SER A 80 -3.29 -8.34 -0.74
N GLU A 81 -2.78 -7.11 -0.90
CA GLU A 81 -1.56 -6.83 -1.64
C GLU A 81 -0.33 -7.53 -1.02
N MET A 82 -0.22 -7.51 0.32
CA MET A 82 0.85 -8.23 1.00
C MET A 82 0.78 -9.74 0.80
N ARG A 83 -0.43 -10.33 0.85
CA ARG A 83 -0.63 -11.76 0.59
C ARG A 83 -0.26 -12.16 -0.83
N GLN A 84 -0.53 -11.29 -1.82
CA GLN A 84 -0.11 -11.52 -3.21
C GLN A 84 1.42 -11.57 -3.35
N GLN A 85 2.15 -10.95 -2.43
CA GLN A 85 3.61 -11.01 -2.35
C GLN A 85 4.12 -12.09 -1.38
N ASN A 86 3.28 -13.08 -1.04
CA ASN A 86 3.60 -14.23 -0.18
C ASN A 86 4.00 -13.83 1.26
N VAL A 87 3.42 -12.75 1.80
CA VAL A 87 3.59 -12.39 3.21
C VAL A 87 2.51 -13.06 4.04
N GLU A 88 2.90 -13.89 4.99
CA GLU A 88 1.98 -14.56 5.90
C GLU A 88 1.63 -13.71 7.12
N HIS A 89 2.61 -13.00 7.67
CA HIS A 89 2.43 -12.11 8.82
C HIS A 89 3.41 -10.93 8.80
N LEU A 90 3.06 -9.84 9.47
CA LEU A 90 3.85 -8.60 9.47
C LEU A 90 5.28 -8.77 10.00
N GLY A 91 5.53 -9.75 10.86
CA GLY A 91 6.86 -10.02 11.42
C GLY A 91 7.90 -10.51 10.40
N GLN A 92 7.49 -10.87 9.17
CA GLN A 92 8.40 -11.20 8.06
C GLN A 92 8.92 -9.96 7.35
N VAL A 93 8.24 -8.81 7.51
CA VAL A 93 8.51 -7.59 6.75
C VAL A 93 9.24 -6.57 7.60
N ARG A 94 10.47 -6.21 7.18
CA ARG A 94 11.24 -5.15 7.81
C ARG A 94 10.71 -3.78 7.44
N THR A 95 10.44 -3.55 6.15
CA THR A 95 9.92 -2.28 5.63
C THR A 95 9.00 -2.55 4.46
N ALA A 96 7.87 -1.85 4.40
CA ALA A 96 7.01 -1.80 3.23
C ALA A 96 6.75 -0.35 2.84
N LEU A 97 6.89 -0.06 1.56
CA LEU A 97 6.59 1.23 0.95
C LEU A 97 5.42 1.05 -0.01
N LEU A 98 4.44 1.93 0.10
CA LEU A 98 3.41 2.10 -0.93
C LEU A 98 3.94 3.15 -1.90
N GLU A 99 4.22 2.73 -3.13
CA GLU A 99 4.74 3.61 -4.17
C GLU A 99 3.63 4.51 -4.75
N SER A 100 4.02 5.52 -5.49
CA SER A 100 3.08 6.49 -6.09
C SER A 100 2.10 5.87 -7.09
N ASP A 101 2.46 4.75 -7.70
CA ASP A 101 1.62 3.96 -8.62
C ASP A 101 0.69 2.95 -7.91
N GLY A 102 0.74 2.89 -6.57
CA GLY A 102 -0.06 1.99 -5.74
C GLY A 102 0.57 0.60 -5.53
N ILE A 103 1.76 0.34 -6.06
CA ILE A 103 2.46 -0.93 -5.88
C ILE A 103 3.16 -0.95 -4.51
N LEU A 104 3.19 -2.12 -3.86
CA LEU A 104 3.92 -2.33 -2.62
C LEU A 104 5.34 -2.82 -2.88
N SER A 105 6.33 -2.06 -2.41
CA SER A 105 7.73 -2.46 -2.33
C SER A 105 8.02 -3.04 -0.95
N LEU A 106 8.44 -4.31 -0.88
CA LEU A 106 8.67 -5.02 0.38
C LEU A 106 10.15 -5.34 0.59
N LEU A 107 10.64 -5.04 1.77
CA LEU A 107 11.93 -5.47 2.26
C LEU A 107 11.70 -6.41 3.45
N TYR A 108 12.15 -7.64 3.32
CA TYR A 108 11.94 -8.68 4.31
C TYR A 108 13.08 -8.73 5.36
N TYR A 109 12.80 -9.35 6.48
CA TYR A 109 13.82 -9.83 7.38
C TYR A 109 14.49 -11.07 6.80
N GLU A 110 15.71 -11.34 7.20
CA GLU A 110 16.33 -12.67 7.03
C GLU A 110 15.57 -13.69 7.90
N ASP A 111 15.60 -14.96 7.50
CA ASP A 111 14.83 -16.03 8.16
C ASP A 111 15.08 -16.15 9.66
N GLU A 112 16.31 -15.84 10.09
CA GLU A 112 16.72 -15.90 11.49
C GLU A 112 16.21 -14.71 12.31
N ASP A 113 15.96 -13.57 11.64
CA ASP A 113 15.53 -12.31 12.23
C ASP A 113 14.00 -12.10 12.19
N VAL A 114 13.25 -13.07 11.63
CA VAL A 114 11.79 -13.02 11.60
C VAL A 114 11.23 -12.84 13.01
N LYS A 115 10.40 -11.83 13.18
CA LYS A 115 9.75 -11.47 14.45
C LYS A 115 8.36 -12.09 14.56
N TRP A 116 7.82 -12.15 15.78
CA TRP A 116 6.40 -12.39 15.96
C TRP A 116 5.61 -11.25 15.31
N GLY A 117 4.56 -11.56 14.56
CA GLY A 117 3.80 -10.54 13.83
C GLY A 117 2.34 -10.89 13.65
N LEU A 118 1.57 -9.85 13.31
CA LEU A 118 0.15 -9.95 13.00
C LEU A 118 -0.05 -10.81 11.76
N PRO A 119 -0.84 -11.89 11.83
CA PRO A 119 -1.19 -12.69 10.66
C PRO A 119 -2.01 -11.87 9.66
N LEU A 120 -1.85 -12.15 8.37
CA LEU A 120 -2.53 -11.43 7.30
C LEU A 120 -3.60 -12.26 6.59
N PHE A 121 -3.52 -13.59 6.70
CA PHE A 121 -4.52 -14.48 6.11
C PHE A 121 -5.79 -14.54 6.96
N PRO A 122 -6.99 -14.54 6.34
CA PRO A 122 -8.27 -14.42 7.05
C PRO A 122 -8.50 -15.48 8.13
N ASP A 123 -8.00 -16.71 7.92
CA ASP A 123 -8.15 -17.79 8.89
C ASP A 123 -7.38 -17.56 10.18
N ALA A 124 -6.22 -16.91 10.12
CA ALA A 124 -5.38 -16.57 11.25
C ALA A 124 -5.64 -15.14 11.77
N TYR A 125 -6.09 -14.22 10.92
CA TYR A 125 -6.46 -12.84 11.27
C TYR A 125 -7.85 -12.82 11.93
N ARG A 126 -7.94 -13.41 13.13
CA ARG A 126 -9.16 -13.44 13.93
C ARG A 126 -8.89 -12.92 15.33
N LYS A 127 -9.90 -12.26 15.89
CA LYS A 127 -9.83 -11.83 17.28
C LYS A 127 -9.72 -13.05 18.19
N ALA A 128 -8.72 -13.05 19.07
CA ALA A 128 -8.53 -14.12 20.04
C ALA A 128 -9.72 -14.18 21.01
N GLU A 129 -10.28 -15.38 21.20
CA GLU A 129 -11.39 -15.64 22.12
C GLU A 129 -10.91 -16.22 23.45
N VAL A 130 -9.75 -16.86 23.45
CA VAL A 130 -9.15 -17.49 24.64
C VAL A 130 -7.70 -17.04 24.79
N LEU A 131 -7.30 -16.72 26.01
CA LEU A 131 -5.93 -16.39 26.34
C LEU A 131 -5.13 -17.67 26.61
N LYS A 132 -4.10 -17.93 25.79
CA LYS A 132 -3.18 -19.05 25.97
C LYS A 132 -1.94 -18.57 26.74
N ILE A 133 -1.44 -19.41 27.63
CA ILE A 133 -0.26 -19.09 28.43
C ILE A 133 1.00 -19.08 27.53
N ASN A 134 1.90 -18.14 27.75
CA ASN A 134 3.15 -17.97 26.99
C ASN A 134 2.97 -17.80 25.47
N THR A 135 1.83 -17.27 25.05
CA THR A 135 1.54 -17.00 23.63
C THR A 135 1.64 -15.51 23.35
N PHE A 136 2.24 -15.18 22.20
CA PHE A 136 2.31 -13.80 21.71
C PHE A 136 1.05 -13.45 20.95
N TYR A 137 0.57 -12.22 21.17
CA TYR A 137 -0.59 -11.65 20.49
C TYR A 137 -0.21 -10.35 19.81
N SER A 138 -0.71 -10.15 18.61
CA SER A 138 -0.52 -8.92 17.84
C SER A 138 -1.79 -8.09 17.82
N CYS A 139 -1.63 -6.79 18.05
CA CYS A 139 -2.72 -5.83 17.94
C CYS A 139 -3.24 -5.81 16.49
N MET A 140 -4.53 -6.05 16.30
CA MET A 140 -5.16 -6.11 14.98
C MET A 140 -5.15 -4.79 14.22
N LYS A 141 -4.85 -3.66 14.90
CA LYS A 141 -4.81 -2.33 14.30
C LYS A 141 -3.41 -1.86 13.90
N CYS A 142 -2.38 -2.18 14.68
CA CYS A 142 -1.04 -1.64 14.44
C CYS A 142 0.07 -2.69 14.35
N GLY A 143 -0.24 -3.97 14.64
CA GLY A 143 0.72 -5.06 14.59
C GLY A 143 1.63 -5.17 15.82
N GLU A 144 1.50 -4.28 16.85
CA GLU A 144 2.28 -4.39 18.08
C GLU A 144 2.08 -5.76 18.73
N THR A 145 3.17 -6.44 19.03
CA THR A 145 3.17 -7.83 19.51
C THR A 145 3.67 -7.93 20.94
N LYS A 146 2.92 -8.59 21.80
CA LYS A 146 3.26 -8.83 23.21
C LYS A 146 2.51 -10.04 23.79
N ILE A 147 2.95 -10.51 24.95
CA ILE A 147 2.19 -11.44 25.76
C ILE A 147 1.12 -10.63 26.51
N LEU A 148 -0.12 -11.11 26.48
CA LEU A 148 -1.25 -10.44 27.13
C LEU A 148 -1.54 -11.03 28.49
N ASN A 149 -2.02 -10.17 29.40
CA ASN A 149 -2.61 -10.57 30.68
C ASN A 149 -4.13 -10.68 30.61
N LYS A 150 -4.76 -9.96 29.67
CA LYS A 150 -6.21 -9.95 29.40
C LYS A 150 -6.46 -9.80 27.90
N LEU A 151 -7.52 -10.40 27.37
CA LEU A 151 -7.88 -10.33 25.96
C LEU A 151 -8.32 -8.93 25.50
N ASP A 152 -8.87 -8.14 26.39
CA ASP A 152 -9.32 -6.76 26.16
C ASP A 152 -8.29 -5.71 26.55
N GLN A 153 -7.03 -6.13 26.78
CA GLN A 153 -5.95 -5.22 27.15
C GLN A 153 -5.75 -4.16 26.07
N GLU A 154 -5.64 -2.91 26.50
CA GLU A 154 -5.37 -1.78 25.62
C GLU A 154 -3.97 -1.87 25.02
N CYS A 155 -3.86 -1.61 23.72
CA CYS A 155 -2.60 -1.51 23.01
C CYS A 155 -1.89 -0.21 23.38
N SER A 156 -0.66 -0.31 23.88
CA SER A 156 0.17 0.84 24.28
C SER A 156 0.50 1.80 23.14
N ARG A 157 0.44 1.33 21.88
CA ARG A 157 0.82 2.11 20.70
C ARG A 157 -0.36 2.82 20.03
N CYS A 158 -1.53 2.17 19.92
CA CYS A 158 -2.66 2.68 19.15
C CYS A 158 -4.00 2.67 19.89
N HIS A 159 -4.00 2.33 21.20
CA HIS A 159 -5.17 2.30 22.07
C HIS A 159 -6.31 1.37 21.61
N HIS A 160 -6.00 0.40 20.77
CA HIS A 160 -6.96 -0.60 20.30
C HIS A 160 -7.04 -1.80 21.26
N HIS A 161 -8.20 -2.47 21.31
CA HIS A 161 -8.46 -3.55 22.29
C HIS A 161 -8.63 -4.94 21.64
N SER A 162 -8.41 -5.06 20.33
CA SER A 162 -8.54 -6.34 19.63
C SER A 162 -7.17 -6.92 19.27
N TRP A 163 -6.99 -8.20 19.59
CA TRP A 163 -5.76 -8.91 19.45
C TRP A 163 -5.97 -10.22 18.72
N ALA A 164 -5.05 -10.57 17.83
CA ALA A 164 -4.97 -11.86 17.17
C ALA A 164 -3.76 -12.64 17.67
N GLU A 165 -3.80 -13.97 17.64
CA GLU A 165 -2.63 -14.80 17.95
C GLU A 165 -1.54 -14.52 16.92
N SER A 166 -0.30 -14.28 17.39
CA SER A 166 0.82 -13.92 16.52
C SER A 166 1.42 -15.14 15.84
N LEU A 167 1.95 -14.94 14.64
CA LEU A 167 2.75 -15.95 13.94
C LEU A 167 4.23 -15.57 13.95
N LYS A 168 5.11 -16.58 13.86
CA LYS A 168 6.56 -16.45 13.70
C LYS A 168 7.09 -17.47 12.70
N THR A 169 6.35 -17.70 11.62
CA THR A 169 6.76 -18.59 10.53
C THR A 169 7.80 -17.93 9.65
N ARG A 170 8.77 -18.71 9.19
CA ARG A 170 9.71 -18.25 8.17
C ARG A 170 8.97 -18.11 6.84
N ARG A 171 9.50 -17.26 5.98
CA ARG A 171 8.96 -17.12 4.64
C ARG A 171 9.22 -18.41 3.85
N LEU A 172 8.16 -18.98 3.28
CA LEU A 172 8.30 -20.04 2.29
C LEU A 172 8.64 -19.34 0.96
N GLY A 173 9.86 -19.53 0.51
CA GLY A 173 10.41 -18.95 -0.72
C GLY A 173 9.88 -19.56 -1.98
#